data_1ee78fe3fff8926b713376b506b316ed
#
_entry.id   1ee78fe3fff8926b713376b506b316ed
#
_cell.length_a   1.000
_cell.length_b   1.000
_cell.length_c   1.000
_cell.angle_alpha   90.00
_cell.angle_beta   90.00
_cell.angle_gamma   90.00
#
_symmetry.space_group_name_H-M   'P 1'
#
loop_
_entity.id
_entity.type
_entity.pdbx_description
1 polymer ?
#
loop_
_entity_poly.entity_id
_entity_poly.type
_entity_poly.pdbx_seq_one_letter_code
_entity_poly.pdbx_strand_id
1 'polypeptide(L)'
;GLVQSQTSILFADAELSFVDINGREQRLKACEPIEVKTLSACAEPDRLRQNLAAVLTSLKLFGRNSIVLDLILGCNTEKNILSGTEAVIFAFPPDISALLRFVGAGEGLTPAFDDFLSGMLLADRWVGANQIAVPENFARMAADKTTVQALQQLLFAVGGRMSLRFETFLHRLLLEEIRTADVIKIMNYGHSSGTDILCGIWHYLSSFIKGPVCI
;
A
#
# COMPACT_ATOMS: atom_id res chain seq x y z
N GLY A 1 -2.83 37.71 19.77
CA GLY A 1 -2.73 37.74 18.32
C GLY A 1 -2.04 36.47 17.86
N LEU A 2 -2.78 35.55 17.25
CA LEU A 2 -2.23 34.36 16.57
C LEU A 2 -1.57 34.85 15.28
N VAL A 3 -0.24 34.75 15.20
CA VAL A 3 0.50 34.95 13.96
C VAL A 3 0.30 33.67 13.13
N GLN A 4 -0.52 33.75 12.09
CA GLN A 4 -0.54 32.72 11.04
C GLN A 4 0.79 32.78 10.30
N SER A 5 1.64 31.77 10.49
CA SER A 5 2.82 31.58 9.63
C SER A 5 2.33 31.09 8.26
N GLN A 6 2.32 31.98 7.29
CA GLN A 6 2.17 31.58 5.88
C GLN A 6 3.47 30.91 5.44
N THR A 7 3.46 29.60 5.35
CA THR A 7 4.54 28.86 4.67
C THR A 7 4.20 28.84 3.19
N SER A 8 4.85 29.67 2.39
CA SER A 8 4.74 29.58 0.93
C SER A 8 5.68 28.48 0.42
N ILE A 9 5.12 27.50 -0.25
CA ILE A 9 5.86 26.42 -0.90
C ILE A 9 5.91 26.74 -2.39
N LEU A 10 7.11 26.98 -2.89
CA LEU A 10 7.36 27.18 -4.33
C LEU A 10 8.01 25.93 -4.91
N PHE A 11 7.38 25.36 -5.93
CA PHE A 11 7.97 24.32 -6.75
C PHE A 11 8.57 24.96 -8.01
N ALA A 12 9.87 24.97 -8.12
CA ALA A 12 10.58 25.29 -9.35
C ALA A 12 11.74 24.31 -9.51
N ASP A 13 11.82 23.67 -10.65
CA ASP A 13 12.93 22.79 -11.08
C ASP A 13 13.41 21.76 -10.05
N ALA A 14 12.47 20.96 -9.52
CA ALA A 14 12.76 19.85 -8.61
C ALA A 14 13.43 20.23 -7.27
N GLU A 15 13.38 21.49 -6.86
CA GLU A 15 13.79 21.93 -5.52
C GLU A 15 12.58 22.38 -4.71
N LEU A 16 12.49 21.88 -3.47
CA LEU A 16 11.54 22.36 -2.47
C LEU A 16 12.27 23.33 -1.55
N SER A 17 11.92 24.61 -1.57
CA SER A 17 12.40 25.55 -0.58
C SER A 17 11.29 25.89 0.43
N PHE A 18 11.65 25.92 1.69
CA PHE A 18 10.76 26.37 2.77
C PHE A 18 11.56 27.20 3.77
N VAL A 19 10.87 28.12 4.42
CA VAL A 19 11.45 28.93 5.49
C VAL A 19 10.98 28.35 6.83
N ASP A 20 11.93 27.98 7.70
CA ASP A 20 11.61 27.49 9.03
C ASP A 20 11.06 28.60 9.95
N ILE A 21 10.58 28.24 11.12
CA ILE A 21 10.02 29.16 12.10
C ILE A 21 11.03 30.20 12.60
N ASN A 22 12.33 30.02 12.32
CA ASN A 22 13.42 30.96 12.66
C ASN A 22 13.84 31.83 11.47
N GLY A 23 13.10 31.78 10.36
CA GLY A 23 13.37 32.54 9.15
C GLY A 23 14.53 32.00 8.31
N ARG A 24 14.98 30.75 8.53
CA ARG A 24 16.06 30.17 7.75
C ARG A 24 15.48 29.46 6.53
N GLU A 25 16.00 29.76 5.36
CA GLU A 25 15.68 29.08 4.13
C GLU A 25 16.33 27.69 4.13
N GLN A 26 15.52 26.67 3.97
CA GLN A 26 15.93 25.28 3.80
C GLN A 26 15.58 24.86 2.37
N ARG A 27 16.51 24.21 1.69
CA ARG A 27 16.32 23.68 0.33
C ARG A 27 16.47 22.17 0.35
N LEU A 28 15.42 21.49 -0.06
CA LEU A 28 15.47 20.06 -0.32
C LEU A 28 15.54 19.87 -1.84
N LYS A 29 16.65 19.32 -2.31
CA LYS A 29 16.67 18.82 -3.69
C LYS A 29 15.76 17.61 -3.76
N ALA A 30 14.83 17.63 -4.70
CA ALA A 30 14.13 16.40 -5.05
C ALA A 30 15.20 15.40 -5.49
N CYS A 31 15.21 14.23 -4.87
CA CYS A 31 15.93 13.10 -5.45
C CYS A 31 15.40 12.90 -6.87
N GLU A 32 16.28 12.62 -7.83
CA GLU A 32 15.85 12.25 -9.17
C GLU A 32 14.69 11.25 -9.04
N PRO A 33 13.57 11.48 -9.75
CA PRO A 33 12.47 10.54 -9.70
C PRO A 33 13.05 9.19 -10.08
N ILE A 34 12.97 8.22 -9.16
CA ILE A 34 13.28 6.83 -9.51
C ILE A 34 12.28 6.52 -10.61
N GLU A 35 12.77 6.40 -11.85
CA GLU A 35 11.94 5.91 -12.93
C GLU A 35 11.41 4.56 -12.48
N VAL A 36 10.14 4.52 -12.14
CA VAL A 36 9.42 3.28 -11.96
C VAL A 36 9.35 2.66 -13.34
N LYS A 37 10.40 1.92 -13.70
CA LYS A 37 10.34 1.04 -14.85
C LYS A 37 9.20 0.10 -14.55
N THR A 38 8.07 0.31 -15.20
CA THR A 38 6.99 -0.66 -15.25
C THR A 38 7.62 -2.00 -15.57
N LEU A 39 7.64 -2.89 -14.60
CA LEU A 39 8.20 -4.22 -14.72
C LEU A 39 7.25 -5.09 -15.56
N SER A 40 6.95 -4.64 -16.78
CA SER A 40 6.19 -5.43 -17.76
C SER A 40 6.98 -6.65 -18.26
N ALA A 41 8.16 -6.89 -17.71
CA ALA A 41 8.97 -8.03 -18.09
C ALA A 41 9.56 -8.69 -16.84
N CYS A 42 9.12 -9.93 -16.56
CA CYS A 42 9.91 -10.98 -15.97
C CYS A 42 10.19 -11.00 -14.46
N ALA A 43 9.15 -10.93 -13.66
CA ALA A 43 9.21 -11.81 -12.49
C ALA A 43 9.15 -13.25 -13.01
N GLU A 44 10.18 -14.06 -12.81
CA GLU A 44 10.05 -15.49 -13.09
C GLU A 44 8.91 -16.02 -12.24
N PRO A 45 7.83 -16.58 -12.84
CA PRO A 45 6.61 -16.88 -12.09
C PRO A 45 6.86 -17.82 -10.90
N ASP A 46 7.81 -18.73 -11.02
CA ASP A 46 8.10 -19.71 -9.96
C ASP A 46 8.85 -19.04 -8.79
N ARG A 47 9.78 -18.12 -9.06
CA ARG A 47 10.43 -17.33 -8.01
C ARG A 47 9.43 -16.44 -7.29
N LEU A 48 8.54 -15.79 -8.02
CA LEU A 48 7.49 -14.98 -7.39
C LEU A 48 6.57 -15.83 -6.51
N ARG A 49 6.18 -17.03 -6.95
CA ARG A 49 5.41 -17.96 -6.12
C ARG A 49 6.15 -18.34 -4.83
N GLN A 50 7.46 -18.64 -4.92
CA GLN A 50 8.29 -18.94 -3.75
C GLN A 50 8.37 -17.76 -2.79
N ASN A 51 8.61 -16.57 -3.32
CA ASN A 51 8.64 -15.34 -2.52
C ASN A 51 7.30 -15.08 -1.82
N LEU A 52 6.18 -15.23 -2.52
CA LEU A 52 4.84 -15.06 -1.94
C LEU A 52 4.53 -16.11 -0.88
N ALA A 53 5.02 -17.33 -1.03
CA ALA A 53 4.92 -18.37 0.00
C ALA A 53 5.73 -17.99 1.26
N ALA A 54 6.94 -17.42 1.08
CA ALA A 54 7.75 -16.92 2.18
C ALA A 54 7.09 -15.74 2.90
N VAL A 55 6.46 -14.81 2.14
CA VAL A 55 5.68 -13.70 2.70
C VAL A 55 4.53 -14.23 3.54
N LEU A 56 3.71 -15.14 3.01
CA LEU A 56 2.57 -15.71 3.75
C LEU A 56 3.02 -16.43 5.02
N THR A 57 4.10 -17.21 4.95
CA THR A 57 4.67 -17.88 6.13
C THR A 57 5.11 -16.86 7.18
N SER A 58 5.76 -15.77 6.74
CA SER A 58 6.19 -14.71 7.65
C SER A 58 5.01 -13.96 8.27
N LEU A 59 3.95 -13.69 7.50
CA LEU A 59 2.72 -13.08 8.00
C LEU A 59 2.06 -13.95 9.08
N LYS A 60 2.02 -15.27 8.89
CA LYS A 60 1.49 -16.22 9.88
C LYS A 60 2.28 -16.26 11.18
N LEU A 61 3.61 -16.15 11.11
CA LEU A 61 4.49 -16.32 12.27
C LEU A 61 4.79 -15.01 13.01
N PHE A 62 4.84 -13.89 12.30
CA PHE A 62 5.37 -12.62 12.80
C PHE A 62 4.48 -11.42 12.50
N GLY A 63 3.36 -11.61 11.80
CA GLY A 63 2.43 -10.53 11.49
C GLY A 63 1.87 -9.88 12.75
N ARG A 64 1.68 -8.56 12.70
CA ARG A 64 1.05 -7.80 13.78
C ARG A 64 -0.46 -7.99 13.71
N ASN A 65 -1.10 -8.21 14.85
CA ASN A 65 -2.55 -8.38 14.92
C ASN A 65 -3.28 -7.22 14.26
N SER A 66 -4.15 -7.53 13.32
CA SER A 66 -5.03 -6.58 12.65
C SER A 66 -6.24 -7.30 12.06
N ILE A 67 -7.31 -6.53 11.80
CA ILE A 67 -8.53 -7.05 11.16
C ILE A 67 -8.26 -7.59 9.75
N VAL A 68 -7.25 -7.06 9.06
CA VAL A 68 -6.85 -7.50 7.71
C VAL A 68 -6.06 -8.79 7.77
N LEU A 69 -5.11 -8.90 8.70
CA LEU A 69 -4.33 -10.13 8.87
C LEU A 69 -5.25 -11.30 9.23
N ASP A 70 -6.19 -11.07 10.16
CA ASP A 70 -7.18 -12.08 10.55
C ASP A 70 -7.99 -12.56 9.34
N LEU A 71 -8.40 -11.62 8.48
CA LEU A 71 -9.14 -11.93 7.26
C LEU A 71 -8.29 -12.77 6.28
N ILE A 72 -7.05 -12.38 6.04
CA ILE A 72 -6.11 -13.11 5.15
C ILE A 72 -5.82 -14.52 5.66
N LEU A 73 -5.74 -14.70 6.98
CA LEU A 73 -5.45 -15.98 7.59
C LEU A 73 -6.71 -16.86 7.80
N GLY A 74 -7.89 -16.33 7.49
CA GLY A 74 -9.17 -17.01 7.75
C GLY A 74 -9.49 -17.14 9.24
N CYS A 75 -8.88 -16.29 10.09
CA CYS A 75 -9.13 -16.24 11.52
C CYS A 75 -10.36 -15.35 11.79
N ASN A 76 -11.53 -15.75 11.28
CA ASN A 76 -12.75 -14.97 11.45
C ASN A 76 -13.20 -14.99 12.92
N THR A 77 -12.99 -13.88 13.61
CA THR A 77 -13.62 -13.62 14.89
C THR A 77 -14.93 -12.86 14.64
N GLU A 78 -15.98 -13.12 15.43
CA GLU A 78 -17.27 -12.39 15.37
C GLU A 78 -17.10 -10.88 15.53
N LYS A 79 -15.96 -10.44 16.07
CA LYS A 79 -15.61 -9.02 16.27
C LYS A 79 -14.94 -8.36 15.07
N ASN A 80 -14.55 -9.13 14.04
CA ASN A 80 -13.91 -8.54 12.87
C ASN A 80 -14.98 -7.92 11.96
N ILE A 81 -14.95 -6.60 11.83
CA ILE A 81 -15.90 -5.82 11.01
C ILE A 81 -15.84 -6.17 9.52
N LEU A 82 -14.80 -6.86 9.07
CA LEU A 82 -14.64 -7.33 7.70
C LEU A 82 -15.14 -8.77 7.50
N SER A 83 -15.58 -9.46 8.57
CA SER A 83 -16.12 -10.81 8.46
C SER A 83 -17.37 -10.84 7.58
N GLY A 84 -17.49 -11.86 6.72
CA GLY A 84 -18.58 -12.00 5.77
C GLY A 84 -18.49 -11.13 4.52
N THR A 85 -17.38 -10.39 4.36
CA THR A 85 -17.15 -9.55 3.18
C THR A 85 -16.03 -10.07 2.27
N GLU A 86 -15.52 -11.28 2.57
CA GLU A 86 -14.36 -11.88 1.92
C GLU A 86 -14.55 -12.00 0.40
N ALA A 87 -15.75 -12.36 -0.05
CA ALA A 87 -16.06 -12.48 -1.46
C ALA A 87 -15.89 -11.14 -2.24
N VAL A 88 -16.07 -10.01 -1.56
CA VAL A 88 -15.89 -8.69 -2.16
C VAL A 88 -14.44 -8.25 -2.07
N ILE A 89 -13.82 -8.42 -0.89
CA ILE A 89 -12.46 -7.97 -0.63
C ILE A 89 -11.45 -8.79 -1.47
N PHE A 90 -11.72 -10.09 -1.64
CA PHE A 90 -10.84 -11.00 -2.36
C PHE A 90 -11.23 -11.23 -3.82
N ALA A 91 -12.23 -10.50 -4.33
CA ALA A 91 -12.56 -10.54 -5.76
C ALA A 91 -11.34 -10.13 -6.61
N PHE A 92 -11.15 -10.82 -7.74
CA PHE A 92 -10.09 -10.50 -8.68
C PHE A 92 -10.62 -10.53 -10.12
N PRO A 93 -10.42 -9.48 -10.94
CA PRO A 93 -9.79 -8.21 -10.56
C PRO A 93 -10.57 -7.44 -9.48
N PRO A 94 -9.86 -6.64 -8.63
CA PRO A 94 -10.51 -5.89 -7.57
C PRO A 94 -11.45 -4.80 -8.10
N ASP A 95 -12.66 -4.73 -7.54
CA ASP A 95 -13.59 -3.61 -7.79
C ASP A 95 -13.39 -2.52 -6.74
N ILE A 96 -12.70 -1.45 -7.12
CA ILE A 96 -12.42 -0.32 -6.21
C ILE A 96 -13.70 0.32 -5.68
N SER A 97 -14.77 0.36 -6.46
CA SER A 97 -16.04 0.95 -6.03
C SER A 97 -16.69 0.16 -4.91
N ALA A 98 -16.62 -1.16 -4.99
CA ALA A 98 -17.07 -2.05 -3.93
C ALA A 98 -16.16 -1.98 -2.69
N LEU A 99 -14.85 -1.81 -2.87
CA LEU A 99 -13.87 -1.71 -1.79
C LEU A 99 -13.93 -0.39 -1.03
N LEU A 100 -14.37 0.70 -1.67
CA LEU A 100 -14.49 2.03 -1.04
C LEU A 100 -15.38 2.04 0.22
N ARG A 101 -16.30 1.09 0.38
CA ARG A 101 -17.14 1.00 1.58
C ARG A 101 -16.36 0.62 2.85
N PHE A 102 -15.18 0.03 2.69
CA PHE A 102 -14.33 -0.40 3.79
C PHE A 102 -13.21 0.60 4.10
N VAL A 103 -13.04 1.63 3.27
CA VAL A 103 -12.07 2.71 3.54
C VAL A 103 -12.38 3.33 4.89
N GLY A 104 -11.34 3.47 5.73
CA GLY A 104 -11.44 3.90 7.12
C GLY A 104 -11.67 2.75 8.11
N ALA A 105 -11.78 1.49 7.66
CA ALA A 105 -11.95 0.36 8.56
C ALA A 105 -10.63 -0.01 9.25
N GLY A 106 -10.64 0.00 10.57
CA GLY A 106 -9.49 -0.22 11.44
C GLY A 106 -9.21 0.96 12.35
N GLU A 107 -8.19 0.84 13.18
CA GLU A 107 -7.80 1.85 14.14
C GLU A 107 -6.56 2.63 13.68
N GLY A 108 -6.35 3.82 14.27
CA GLY A 108 -5.14 4.62 14.09
C GLY A 108 -5.19 5.65 12.96
N LEU A 109 -4.04 6.25 12.67
CA LEU A 109 -3.88 7.30 11.66
C LEU A 109 -3.92 6.75 10.23
N THR A 110 -3.55 5.50 10.05
CA THR A 110 -3.70 4.74 8.82
C THR A 110 -4.50 3.48 9.16
N PRO A 111 -5.83 3.49 8.98
CA PRO A 111 -6.68 2.33 9.25
C PRO A 111 -6.21 1.09 8.48
N ALA A 112 -6.36 -0.08 9.08
CA ALA A 112 -5.81 -1.33 8.55
C ALA A 112 -6.25 -1.64 7.12
N PHE A 113 -7.53 -1.36 6.78
CA PHE A 113 -8.03 -1.59 5.43
C PHE A 113 -7.43 -0.61 4.41
N ASP A 114 -7.14 0.63 4.80
CA ASP A 114 -6.52 1.63 3.92
C ASP A 114 -5.07 1.25 3.60
N ASP A 115 -4.35 0.74 4.60
CA ASP A 115 -3.02 0.18 4.43
C ASP A 115 -3.04 -1.03 3.48
N PHE A 116 -4.00 -1.94 3.65
CA PHE A 116 -4.21 -3.09 2.75
C PHE A 116 -4.51 -2.65 1.32
N LEU A 117 -5.45 -1.73 1.14
CA LEU A 117 -5.82 -1.19 -0.17
C LEU A 117 -4.63 -0.48 -0.84
N SER A 118 -3.85 0.28 -0.06
CA SER A 118 -2.60 0.90 -0.54
C SER A 118 -1.61 -0.15 -1.05
N GLY A 119 -1.47 -1.27 -0.35
CA GLY A 119 -0.63 -2.38 -0.79
C GLY A 119 -1.08 -3.00 -2.11
N MET A 120 -2.39 -3.20 -2.28
CA MET A 120 -2.98 -3.73 -3.53
C MET A 120 -2.74 -2.78 -4.71
N LEU A 121 -3.05 -1.49 -4.52
CA LEU A 121 -2.86 -0.44 -5.54
C LEU A 121 -1.40 -0.34 -5.98
N LEU A 122 -0.48 -0.34 -5.01
CA LEU A 122 0.95 -0.29 -5.28
C LEU A 122 1.39 -1.50 -6.13
N ALA A 123 0.98 -2.71 -5.74
CA ALA A 123 1.34 -3.94 -6.44
C ALA A 123 0.79 -3.95 -7.88
N ASP A 124 -0.46 -3.52 -8.08
CA ASP A 124 -1.09 -3.41 -9.41
C ASP A 124 -0.29 -2.51 -10.35
N ARG A 125 0.13 -1.33 -9.87
CA ARG A 125 0.92 -0.39 -10.65
C ARG A 125 2.32 -0.92 -10.97
N TRP A 126 2.95 -1.57 -10.01
CA TRP A 126 4.32 -2.08 -10.17
C TRP A 126 4.43 -3.26 -11.12
N VAL A 127 3.45 -4.14 -11.20
CA VAL A 127 3.42 -5.20 -12.22
C VAL A 127 2.89 -4.70 -13.58
N GLY A 128 2.49 -3.43 -13.67
CA GLY A 128 1.99 -2.82 -14.89
C GLY A 128 0.64 -3.38 -15.37
N ALA A 129 -0.05 -4.15 -14.53
CA ALA A 129 -1.29 -4.81 -14.90
C ALA A 129 -2.44 -3.81 -15.04
N ASN A 130 -2.45 -2.75 -14.21
CA ASN A 130 -3.47 -1.69 -14.20
C ASN A 130 -4.91 -2.25 -14.18
N GLN A 131 -5.11 -3.37 -13.49
CA GLN A 131 -6.41 -4.03 -13.40
C GLN A 131 -7.35 -3.33 -12.41
N ILE A 132 -6.78 -2.57 -11.46
CA ILE A 132 -7.57 -1.77 -10.51
C ILE A 132 -7.93 -0.45 -11.20
N ALA A 133 -9.15 -0.38 -11.73
CA ALA A 133 -9.69 0.86 -12.29
C ALA A 133 -10.04 1.83 -11.16
N VAL A 134 -9.26 2.90 -10.99
CA VAL A 134 -9.49 3.92 -9.98
C VAL A 134 -10.32 5.06 -10.59
N PRO A 135 -11.52 5.36 -10.06
CA PRO A 135 -12.35 6.44 -10.58
C PRO A 135 -11.68 7.81 -10.38
N GLU A 136 -11.89 8.75 -11.29
CA GLU A 136 -11.33 10.12 -11.21
C GLU A 136 -11.68 10.82 -9.89
N ASN A 137 -12.87 10.57 -9.36
CA ASN A 137 -13.34 11.16 -8.11
C ASN A 137 -12.98 10.34 -6.86
N PHE A 138 -12.06 9.36 -6.97
CA PHE A 138 -11.64 8.49 -5.86
C PHE A 138 -11.25 9.27 -4.62
N ALA A 139 -10.43 10.32 -4.75
CA ALA A 139 -10.01 11.17 -3.66
C ALA A 139 -11.21 11.74 -2.88
N ARG A 140 -12.22 12.25 -3.60
CA ARG A 140 -13.44 12.79 -3.01
C ARG A 140 -14.27 11.71 -2.32
N MET A 141 -14.37 10.52 -2.93
CA MET A 141 -15.15 9.41 -2.36
C MET A 141 -14.52 8.83 -1.10
N ALA A 142 -13.21 8.90 -0.96
CA ALA A 142 -12.46 8.40 0.20
C ALA A 142 -12.30 9.45 1.31
N ALA A 143 -12.31 10.75 0.99
CA ALA A 143 -11.95 11.83 1.91
C ALA A 143 -12.77 11.86 3.22
N ASP A 144 -14.08 11.60 3.14
CA ASP A 144 -14.97 11.65 4.31
C ASP A 144 -14.96 10.32 5.12
N LYS A 145 -14.19 9.32 4.66
CA LYS A 145 -14.21 7.98 5.24
C LYS A 145 -12.95 7.65 6.03
N THR A 146 -11.87 8.37 5.78
CA THR A 146 -10.58 8.08 6.38
C THR A 146 -9.83 9.33 6.83
N THR A 147 -8.67 9.13 7.41
CA THR A 147 -7.80 10.21 7.85
C THR A 147 -7.09 10.88 6.67
N VAL A 148 -6.59 12.09 6.87
CA VAL A 148 -5.80 12.80 5.84
C VAL A 148 -4.54 12.02 5.47
N GLN A 149 -3.87 11.41 6.45
CA GLN A 149 -2.66 10.62 6.23
C GLN A 149 -2.93 9.39 5.37
N ALA A 150 -3.99 8.63 5.71
CA ALA A 150 -4.36 7.46 4.94
C ALA A 150 -4.83 7.80 3.53
N LEU A 151 -5.60 8.90 3.38
CA LEU A 151 -6.00 9.39 2.07
C LEU A 151 -4.78 9.73 1.20
N GLN A 152 -3.80 10.45 1.75
CA GLN A 152 -2.57 10.76 1.02
C GLN A 152 -1.80 9.50 0.63
N GLN A 153 -1.69 8.53 1.53
CA GLN A 153 -1.04 7.25 1.23
C GLN A 153 -1.76 6.50 0.10
N LEU A 154 -3.09 6.44 0.13
CA LEU A 154 -3.90 5.85 -0.94
C LEU A 154 -3.65 6.55 -2.29
N LEU A 155 -3.62 7.88 -2.31
CA LEU A 155 -3.37 8.65 -3.53
C LEU A 155 -1.96 8.43 -4.09
N PHE A 156 -0.95 8.33 -3.23
CA PHE A 156 0.39 7.94 -3.67
C PHE A 156 0.41 6.53 -4.25
N ALA A 157 -0.27 5.57 -3.61
CA ALA A 157 -0.35 4.19 -4.09
C ALA A 157 -1.08 4.08 -5.44
N VAL A 158 -2.11 4.90 -5.67
CA VAL A 158 -2.76 5.03 -7.00
C VAL A 158 -1.75 5.43 -8.08
N GLY A 159 -0.79 6.30 -7.75
CA GLY A 159 0.32 6.68 -8.62
C GLY A 159 1.49 5.68 -8.66
N GLY A 160 1.37 4.52 -8.02
CA GLY A 160 2.45 3.53 -7.94
C GLY A 160 3.59 3.94 -7.01
N ARG A 161 3.36 4.87 -6.09
CA ARG A 161 4.36 5.39 -5.18
C ARG A 161 4.01 5.10 -3.72
N MET A 162 5.05 4.89 -2.95
CA MET A 162 4.97 4.74 -1.50
C MET A 162 6.32 5.13 -0.87
N SER A 163 6.53 4.91 0.42
CA SER A 163 7.85 5.13 0.99
C SER A 163 8.89 4.20 0.33
N LEU A 164 10.12 4.70 0.17
CA LEU A 164 11.22 3.98 -0.47
C LEU A 164 11.41 2.55 0.08
N ARG A 165 11.08 2.34 1.36
CA ARG A 165 11.14 1.02 2.00
C ARG A 165 10.24 0.00 1.30
N PHE A 166 8.99 0.37 1.01
CA PHE A 166 8.03 -0.53 0.33
C PHE A 166 8.36 -0.67 -1.14
N GLU A 167 8.76 0.41 -1.81
CA GLU A 167 9.18 0.38 -3.21
C GLU A 167 10.39 -0.54 -3.40
N THR A 168 11.41 -0.42 -2.54
CA THR A 168 12.59 -1.31 -2.56
C THR A 168 12.23 -2.76 -2.26
N PHE A 169 11.36 -2.98 -1.29
CA PHE A 169 10.91 -4.33 -0.96
C PHE A 169 10.15 -4.96 -2.12
N LEU A 170 9.22 -4.22 -2.73
CA LEU A 170 8.42 -4.71 -3.85
C LEU A 170 9.31 -5.00 -5.07
N HIS A 171 10.28 -4.13 -5.36
CA HIS A 171 11.29 -4.39 -6.39
C HIS A 171 12.00 -5.73 -6.16
N ARG A 172 12.49 -5.97 -4.95
CA ARG A 172 13.16 -7.22 -4.60
C ARG A 172 12.21 -8.41 -4.64
N LEU A 173 10.99 -8.28 -4.13
CA LEU A 173 9.96 -9.32 -4.17
C LEU A 173 9.68 -9.81 -5.59
N LEU A 174 9.72 -8.89 -6.57
CA LEU A 174 9.44 -9.20 -7.97
C LEU A 174 10.66 -9.76 -8.71
N LEU A 175 11.88 -9.33 -8.39
CA LEU A 175 13.08 -9.59 -9.21
C LEU A 175 14.14 -10.47 -8.53
N GLU A 176 14.13 -10.53 -7.20
CA GLU A 176 15.15 -11.22 -6.41
C GLU A 176 14.53 -12.30 -5.52
N GLU A 177 15.37 -13.15 -4.93
CA GLU A 177 14.98 -14.00 -3.83
C GLU A 177 14.91 -13.17 -2.54
N ILE A 178 13.77 -13.22 -1.83
CA ILE A 178 13.59 -12.52 -0.56
C ILE A 178 13.84 -13.44 0.62
N ARG A 179 14.41 -12.87 1.70
CA ARG A 179 14.62 -13.57 2.96
C ARG A 179 13.55 -13.17 3.99
N THR A 180 13.24 -14.06 4.91
CA THR A 180 12.34 -13.79 6.05
C THR A 180 12.70 -12.48 6.77
N ALA A 181 13.99 -12.17 6.93
CA ALA A 181 14.45 -10.94 7.56
C ALA A 181 14.00 -9.67 6.80
N ASP A 182 13.90 -9.73 5.47
CA ASP A 182 13.45 -8.61 4.64
C ASP A 182 11.94 -8.38 4.85
N VAL A 183 11.18 -9.47 4.95
CA VAL A 183 9.72 -9.42 5.24
C VAL A 183 9.48 -8.86 6.64
N ILE A 184 10.21 -9.31 7.65
CA ILE A 184 10.10 -8.82 9.04
C ILE A 184 10.39 -7.31 9.11
N LYS A 185 11.38 -6.81 8.36
CA LYS A 185 11.66 -5.36 8.30
C LYS A 185 10.46 -4.54 7.80
N ILE A 186 9.70 -5.09 6.86
CA ILE A 186 8.47 -4.44 6.37
C ILE A 186 7.39 -4.49 7.44
N MET A 187 7.13 -5.65 8.04
CA MET A 187 6.11 -5.81 9.08
C MET A 187 6.36 -4.95 10.32
N ASN A 188 7.61 -4.57 10.59
CA ASN A 188 7.97 -3.67 11.68
C ASN A 188 7.78 -2.17 11.34
N TYR A 189 7.16 -1.84 10.22
CA TYR A 189 6.80 -0.47 9.89
C TYR A 189 5.48 -0.08 10.59
N GLY A 190 5.51 0.97 11.39
CA GLY A 190 4.36 1.39 12.20
C GLY A 190 3.97 0.35 13.26
N HIS A 191 2.73 0.41 13.72
CA HIS A 191 2.19 -0.58 14.67
C HIS A 191 1.77 -1.86 13.94
N SER A 192 0.80 -1.79 13.03
CA SER A 192 0.35 -2.87 12.15
C SER A 192 0.46 -2.54 10.66
N SER A 193 0.67 -1.27 10.30
CA SER A 193 0.62 -0.76 8.92
C SER A 193 1.51 -1.55 7.96
N GLY A 194 2.73 -1.92 8.39
CA GLY A 194 3.62 -2.74 7.57
C GLY A 194 3.06 -4.12 7.27
N THR A 195 2.38 -4.74 8.24
CA THR A 195 1.68 -6.02 8.06
C THR A 195 0.51 -5.86 7.10
N ASP A 196 -0.30 -4.82 7.27
CA ASP A 196 -1.52 -4.60 6.49
C ASP A 196 -1.21 -4.27 5.03
N ILE A 197 -0.23 -3.40 4.76
CA ILE A 197 0.28 -3.11 3.42
C ILE A 197 0.80 -4.39 2.76
N LEU A 198 1.57 -5.20 3.50
CA LEU A 198 2.12 -6.46 3.00
C LEU A 198 1.02 -7.48 2.69
N CYS A 199 -0.04 -7.53 3.48
CA CYS A 199 -1.25 -8.32 3.18
C CYS A 199 -1.85 -7.92 1.83
N GLY A 200 -1.95 -6.61 1.55
CA GLY A 200 -2.45 -6.10 0.27
C GLY A 200 -1.57 -6.47 -0.91
N ILE A 201 -0.26 -6.29 -0.79
CA ILE A 201 0.72 -6.69 -1.80
C ILE A 201 0.62 -8.19 -2.07
N TRP A 202 0.64 -9.00 -1.01
CA TRP A 202 0.56 -10.46 -1.12
C TRP A 202 -0.73 -10.93 -1.77
N HIS A 203 -1.87 -10.38 -1.34
CA HIS A 203 -3.17 -10.75 -1.88
C HIS A 203 -3.24 -10.45 -3.37
N TYR A 204 -2.89 -9.22 -3.77
CA TYR A 204 -2.93 -8.82 -5.18
C TYR A 204 -2.03 -9.70 -6.04
N LEU A 205 -0.75 -9.85 -5.69
CA LEU A 205 0.20 -10.61 -6.48
C LEU A 205 -0.14 -12.10 -6.52
N SER A 206 -0.63 -12.68 -5.43
CA SER A 206 -1.06 -14.08 -5.37
C SER A 206 -2.26 -14.36 -6.28
N SER A 207 -3.19 -13.42 -6.38
CA SER A 207 -4.35 -13.50 -7.27
C SER A 207 -3.93 -13.27 -8.73
N PHE A 208 -3.06 -12.30 -8.97
CA PHE A 208 -2.54 -11.99 -10.30
C PHE A 208 -1.83 -13.17 -10.97
N ILE A 209 -0.96 -13.90 -10.25
CA ILE A 209 -0.24 -15.05 -10.81
C ILE A 209 -1.11 -16.31 -10.99
N LYS A 210 -2.26 -16.39 -10.32
CA LYS A 210 -3.22 -17.48 -10.55
C LYS A 210 -4.02 -17.29 -11.84
N GLY A 211 -4.01 -16.07 -12.38
CA GLY A 211 -4.83 -15.68 -13.52
C GLY A 211 -6.31 -15.50 -13.15
N PRO A 212 -7.15 -15.00 -14.05
CA PRO A 212 -8.59 -15.00 -13.84
C PRO A 212 -9.05 -16.46 -13.69
N VAL A 213 -9.70 -16.75 -12.55
CA VAL A 213 -10.42 -18.02 -12.39
C VAL A 213 -11.51 -17.99 -13.46
N CYS A 214 -11.34 -18.77 -14.53
CA CYS A 214 -12.45 -19.08 -15.42
C CYS A 214 -13.47 -19.86 -14.57
N ILE A 215 -14.54 -19.17 -14.16
CA ILE A 215 -15.73 -19.78 -13.56
C ILE A 215 -16.57 -20.35 -14.69
#